data_0c1befe95c2e878a85eec478b2ebd0a0
#
_entry.id   0c1befe95c2e878a85eec478b2ebd0a0
#
_cell.length_a   1.000
_cell.length_b   1.000
_cell.length_c   1.000
_cell.angle_alpha   90.00
_cell.angle_beta   90.00
_cell.angle_gamma   90.00
#
_symmetry.space_group_name_H-M   'P 1'
#
loop_
_entity.id
_entity.type
_entity.pdbx_description
1 polymer ?
#
loop_
_entity_poly.entity_id
_entity_poly.type
_entity_poly.pdbx_seq_one_letter_code
_entity_poly.pdbx_strand_id
1 'polypeptide(L)'
;DLLKLFHGGFSTGHGFLREPNSIRAYASLACIAIQSNQNDMFGGQSINAFDYAMAEGVRKSFRKAIFDEAHKALIYRFGMDLFRDYGAFKKVFGEYLAMDRCHFTESDDDPKAKEGIEAVVEALDAILVDEYHKPTTDVVVDANNIYHLACADVVEETHQAMEALIHNFNTLHSRAGAQVPFSSINYGMDTSPEGRLVISEVLNAIWAGLGYGETPIFPISVFQLKAGVNYNPGDPNYDLFLKACKVSAKRLFPNFVNIDAPYNLQYYKPGDYNSVVATMGCRTRVMSNINGPEESGSRGNFSFTTINLPKLALEAKGDLKKFWELYDHYIDLSHDYLLSRLAIIEQKHVYNYPFLMGQGVWMDSEKLKPTDSIKEVLKHASYSIGFCGLAECLKALVGKHHGESEEAQELGLKIVGHLRERTDAYTEAEHRNWSTFGTPAESTAGQFQRANRKKYGIIPGVTDREYMTNSSHVPVYYPIKAIDKIRIEAPYHALENAGHIAYIEMDGDPSKNVKAFEAVVRAMHDANMGYFSINHPVDRDPVCGYTGIIENECPHCHRKEVSRGHIVVPRMKSGCCE
;
A
#
# COMPACT_ATOMS: atom_id res chain seq x y z
N ASP A 1 2.61 11.63 2.63
CA ASP A 1 1.79 12.46 1.74
C ASP A 1 2.69 13.05 0.63
N LEU A 2 2.55 12.50 -0.60
CA LEU A 2 3.37 12.93 -1.74
C LEU A 2 2.94 14.31 -2.27
N LEU A 3 1.66 14.65 -2.22
CA LEU A 3 1.19 15.95 -2.71
C LEU A 3 1.80 17.09 -1.89
N LYS A 4 1.84 16.91 -0.55
CA LYS A 4 2.51 17.86 0.35
C LYS A 4 4.01 17.95 0.06
N LEU A 5 4.70 16.82 -0.11
CA LEU A 5 6.14 16.77 -0.35
C LEU A 5 6.53 17.40 -1.71
N PHE A 6 5.74 17.17 -2.74
CA PHE A 6 6.07 17.64 -4.09
C PHE A 6 5.75 19.11 -4.30
N HIS A 7 4.89 19.70 -3.48
CA HIS A 7 4.55 21.12 -3.58
C HIS A 7 5.79 22.00 -3.33
N GLY A 8 6.19 22.74 -4.34
CA GLY A 8 7.40 23.58 -4.32
C GLY A 8 8.73 22.81 -4.44
N GLY A 9 8.68 21.49 -4.47
CA GLY A 9 9.88 20.63 -4.56
C GLY A 9 10.53 20.31 -3.21
N PHE A 10 11.57 19.46 -3.23
CA PHE A 10 12.26 18.99 -2.03
C PHE A 10 13.75 18.68 -2.29
N SER A 11 14.54 18.56 -1.22
CA SER A 11 15.96 18.20 -1.28
C SER A 11 16.20 16.77 -0.81
N THR A 12 17.10 16.06 -1.48
CA THR A 12 17.59 14.73 -1.07
C THR A 12 18.93 14.80 -0.32
N GLY A 13 19.43 16.00 -0.05
CA GLY A 13 20.76 16.23 0.53
C GLY A 13 21.87 16.39 -0.51
N HIS A 14 21.66 15.95 -1.76
CA HIS A 14 22.62 16.11 -2.87
C HIS A 14 22.21 17.18 -3.87
N GLY A 15 21.00 17.71 -3.76
CA GLY A 15 20.46 18.73 -4.63
C GLY A 15 18.97 18.91 -4.39
N PHE A 16 18.45 20.02 -4.94
CA PHE A 16 17.03 20.35 -4.87
C PHE A 16 16.32 19.86 -6.13
N LEU A 17 15.24 19.10 -5.92
CA LEU A 17 14.36 18.60 -6.96
C LEU A 17 13.13 19.52 -7.02
N ARG A 18 12.94 20.17 -8.16
CA ARG A 18 11.77 21.04 -8.39
C ARG A 18 10.47 20.25 -8.37
N GLU A 19 9.37 20.93 -8.17
CA GLU A 19 8.03 20.37 -8.30
C GLU A 19 7.84 19.66 -9.65
N PRO A 20 7.32 18.40 -9.64
CA PRO A 20 7.13 17.64 -10.88
C PRO A 20 6.02 18.25 -11.76
N ASN A 21 6.20 18.15 -13.07
CA ASN A 21 5.32 18.73 -14.08
C ASN A 21 4.76 17.73 -15.09
N SER A 22 4.93 16.43 -14.85
CA SER A 22 4.39 15.36 -15.68
C SER A 22 4.23 14.09 -14.87
N ILE A 23 3.40 13.15 -15.31
CA ILE A 23 3.20 11.85 -14.63
C ILE A 23 4.52 11.06 -14.52
N ARG A 24 5.39 11.12 -15.52
CA ARG A 24 6.72 10.48 -15.45
C ARG A 24 7.57 11.07 -14.32
N ALA A 25 7.54 12.40 -14.18
CA ALA A 25 8.26 13.06 -13.10
C ALA A 25 7.68 12.72 -11.72
N TYR A 26 6.35 12.69 -11.60
CA TYR A 26 5.66 12.26 -10.37
C TYR A 26 6.07 10.83 -9.97
N ALA A 27 6.00 9.88 -10.89
CA ALA A 27 6.39 8.48 -10.65
C ALA A 27 7.88 8.35 -10.26
N SER A 28 8.77 9.06 -10.96
CA SER A 28 10.21 9.05 -10.65
C SER A 28 10.50 9.65 -9.29
N LEU A 29 9.89 10.80 -8.95
CA LEU A 29 10.09 11.45 -7.65
C LEU A 29 9.47 10.66 -6.50
N ALA A 30 8.40 9.89 -6.73
CA ALA A 30 7.86 8.98 -5.73
C ALA A 30 8.90 7.89 -5.35
N CYS A 31 9.59 7.31 -6.33
CA CYS A 31 10.68 6.36 -6.08
C CYS A 31 11.83 7.02 -5.32
N ILE A 32 12.26 8.22 -5.72
CA ILE A 32 13.35 8.98 -5.07
C ILE A 32 12.96 9.33 -3.62
N ALA A 33 11.72 9.75 -3.37
CA ALA A 33 11.25 10.05 -2.02
C ALA A 33 11.32 8.83 -1.10
N ILE A 34 10.86 7.67 -1.54
CA ILE A 34 10.96 6.42 -0.80
C ILE A 34 12.42 6.03 -0.53
N GLN A 35 13.29 6.14 -1.54
CA GLN A 35 14.72 5.85 -1.39
C GLN A 35 15.41 6.80 -0.42
N SER A 36 15.11 8.09 -0.50
CA SER A 36 15.68 9.11 0.40
C SER A 36 15.24 8.89 1.83
N ASN A 37 13.95 8.65 2.04
CA ASN A 37 13.39 8.39 3.37
C ASN A 37 13.95 7.10 4.00
N GLN A 38 14.32 6.10 3.20
CA GLN A 38 14.92 4.84 3.67
C GLN A 38 16.24 5.07 4.45
N ASN A 39 16.94 6.18 4.22
CA ASN A 39 18.17 6.50 4.93
C ASN A 39 17.91 7.01 6.35
N ASP A 40 16.76 7.62 6.59
CA ASP A 40 16.41 8.23 7.87
C ASP A 40 15.60 7.30 8.78
N MET A 41 15.09 6.19 8.25
CA MET A 41 14.26 5.25 9.00
C MET A 41 14.58 3.80 8.61
N PHE A 42 14.11 2.85 9.39
CA PHE A 42 14.18 1.41 9.10
C PHE A 42 12.77 0.82 9.06
N GLY A 43 12.63 -0.31 8.40
CA GLY A 43 11.33 -0.93 8.15
C GLY A 43 10.71 -0.50 6.82
N GLY A 44 9.41 -0.67 6.71
CA GLY A 44 8.68 -0.38 5.49
C GLY A 44 8.12 1.03 5.44
N GLN A 45 7.81 1.45 4.22
CA GLN A 45 7.25 2.77 3.90
C GLN A 45 6.00 2.61 3.04
N SER A 46 5.06 3.55 3.16
CA SER A 46 3.83 3.51 2.40
C SER A 46 3.46 4.87 1.85
N ILE A 47 2.96 4.88 0.63
CA ILE A 47 2.27 6.03 0.03
C ILE A 47 0.78 5.81 0.24
N ASN A 48 0.13 6.70 1.00
CA ASN A 48 -1.25 6.51 1.47
C ASN A 48 -2.34 6.81 0.43
N ALA A 49 -2.13 7.80 -0.43
CA ALA A 49 -3.10 8.24 -1.44
C ALA A 49 -2.38 8.33 -2.80
N PHE A 50 -1.94 7.17 -3.29
CA PHE A 50 -1.09 7.11 -4.48
C PHE A 50 -1.81 7.57 -5.74
N ASP A 51 -3.06 7.15 -5.92
CA ASP A 51 -3.92 7.53 -7.05
C ASP A 51 -4.15 9.05 -7.10
N TYR A 52 -4.52 9.67 -5.98
CA TYR A 52 -4.68 11.12 -5.89
C TYR A 52 -3.38 11.89 -6.21
N ALA A 53 -2.25 11.40 -5.69
CA ALA A 53 -0.96 12.05 -5.95
C ALA A 53 -0.55 11.95 -7.42
N MET A 54 -0.71 10.79 -8.04
CA MET A 54 -0.36 10.57 -9.44
C MET A 54 -1.36 11.24 -10.40
N ALA A 55 -2.65 11.35 -10.03
CA ALA A 55 -3.67 12.04 -10.81
C ALA A 55 -3.27 13.49 -11.11
N GLU A 56 -2.63 14.18 -10.17
CA GLU A 56 -2.09 15.53 -10.43
C GLU A 56 -1.00 15.52 -11.51
N GLY A 57 -0.17 14.47 -11.54
CA GLY A 57 0.81 14.26 -12.61
C GLY A 57 0.15 14.04 -13.96
N VAL A 58 -0.96 13.30 -14.01
CA VAL A 58 -1.76 13.08 -15.23
C VAL A 58 -2.34 14.40 -15.73
N ARG A 59 -2.93 15.23 -14.85
CA ARG A 59 -3.47 16.56 -15.21
C ARG A 59 -2.40 17.46 -15.83
N LYS A 60 -1.20 17.49 -15.23
CA LYS A 60 -0.08 18.29 -15.76
C LYS A 60 0.42 17.75 -17.09
N SER A 61 0.48 16.43 -17.27
CA SER A 61 0.83 15.80 -18.55
C SER A 61 -0.22 16.09 -19.62
N PHE A 62 -1.50 16.00 -19.30
CA PHE A 62 -2.58 16.30 -20.23
C PHE A 62 -2.54 17.76 -20.70
N ARG A 63 -2.38 18.69 -19.76
CA ARG A 63 -2.18 20.10 -20.12
C ARG A 63 -1.02 20.30 -21.08
N LYS A 64 0.11 19.64 -20.83
CA LYS A 64 1.27 19.72 -21.71
C LYS A 64 0.97 19.10 -23.08
N ALA A 65 0.31 17.95 -23.14
CA ALA A 65 -0.04 17.29 -24.39
C ALA A 65 -0.97 18.14 -25.28
N ILE A 66 -1.97 18.81 -24.70
CA ILE A 66 -2.82 19.77 -25.45
C ILE A 66 -1.96 20.86 -26.10
N PHE A 67 -1.00 21.44 -25.37
CA PHE A 67 -0.12 22.46 -25.92
C PHE A 67 0.80 21.90 -27.02
N ASP A 68 1.36 20.73 -26.83
CA ASP A 68 2.26 20.07 -27.78
C ASP A 68 1.50 19.72 -29.08
N GLU A 69 0.30 19.17 -29.00
CA GLU A 69 -0.53 18.82 -30.15
C GLU A 69 -1.06 20.06 -30.89
N ALA A 70 -1.49 21.09 -30.17
CA ALA A 70 -1.89 22.36 -30.78
C ALA A 70 -0.72 23.00 -31.52
N HIS A 71 0.48 23.02 -30.96
CA HIS A 71 1.68 23.53 -31.61
C HIS A 71 2.02 22.74 -32.89
N LYS A 72 1.99 21.41 -32.83
CA LYS A 72 2.21 20.55 -34.00
C LYS A 72 1.17 20.80 -35.10
N ALA A 73 -0.11 20.89 -34.77
CA ALA A 73 -1.19 21.12 -35.72
C ALA A 73 -1.03 22.48 -36.44
N LEU A 74 -0.69 23.54 -35.71
CA LEU A 74 -0.47 24.86 -36.26
C LEU A 74 0.78 24.92 -37.14
N ILE A 75 1.88 24.27 -36.79
CA ILE A 75 3.07 24.12 -37.63
C ILE A 75 2.72 23.38 -38.93
N TYR A 76 2.01 22.26 -38.83
CA TYR A 76 1.59 21.49 -40.02
C TYR A 76 0.72 22.29 -40.98
N ARG A 77 -0.19 23.07 -40.42
CA ARG A 77 -1.18 23.82 -41.21
C ARG A 77 -0.65 25.11 -41.83
N PHE A 78 0.22 25.83 -41.09
CA PHE A 78 0.66 27.17 -41.48
C PHE A 78 2.15 27.28 -41.81
N GLY A 79 2.91 26.18 -41.69
CA GLY A 79 4.34 26.13 -41.94
C GLY A 79 5.19 26.56 -40.74
N MET A 80 6.47 26.18 -40.78
CA MET A 80 7.40 26.37 -39.65
C MET A 80 7.71 27.83 -39.28
N ASP A 81 7.43 28.80 -40.16
CA ASP A 81 7.85 30.20 -39.94
C ASP A 81 7.03 30.96 -38.91
N LEU A 82 5.83 30.48 -38.57
CA LEU A 82 4.92 31.17 -37.67
C LEU A 82 5.16 30.82 -36.18
N PHE A 83 5.74 29.67 -35.87
CA PHE A 83 5.84 29.16 -34.49
C PHE A 83 7.23 28.59 -34.16
N ARG A 84 8.30 29.29 -34.53
CA ARG A 84 9.68 28.86 -34.23
C ARG A 84 9.99 28.80 -32.74
N ASP A 85 9.36 29.65 -31.94
CA ASP A 85 9.55 29.70 -30.49
C ASP A 85 8.37 29.04 -29.76
N TYR A 86 8.56 27.79 -29.35
CA TYR A 86 7.57 27.06 -28.55
C TYR A 86 7.21 27.76 -27.22
N GLY A 87 8.18 28.50 -26.64
CA GLY A 87 7.93 29.24 -25.39
C GLY A 87 6.98 30.41 -25.62
N ALA A 88 7.16 31.15 -26.71
CA ALA A 88 6.25 32.22 -27.10
C ALA A 88 4.86 31.70 -27.44
N PHE A 89 4.77 30.60 -28.24
CA PHE A 89 3.51 29.95 -28.54
C PHE A 89 2.77 29.52 -27.26
N LYS A 90 3.45 28.84 -26.36
CA LYS A 90 2.86 28.35 -25.11
C LYS A 90 2.30 29.48 -24.25
N LYS A 91 2.97 30.62 -24.20
CA LYS A 91 2.48 31.81 -23.49
C LYS A 91 1.19 32.32 -24.12
N VAL A 92 1.20 32.58 -25.41
CA VAL A 92 0.06 33.12 -26.15
C VAL A 92 -1.12 32.16 -26.14
N PHE A 93 -0.90 30.89 -26.49
CA PHE A 93 -1.98 29.86 -26.45
C PHE A 93 -2.57 29.68 -25.06
N GLY A 94 -1.73 29.78 -24.03
CA GLY A 94 -2.18 29.65 -22.64
C GLY A 94 -3.00 30.85 -22.14
N GLU A 95 -2.92 32.00 -22.78
CA GLU A 95 -3.79 33.15 -22.49
C GLU A 95 -5.19 32.97 -23.07
N TYR A 96 -5.34 32.25 -24.18
CA TYR A 96 -6.61 31.99 -24.84
C TYR A 96 -7.28 30.69 -24.37
N LEU A 97 -6.51 29.65 -23.98
CA LEU A 97 -7.07 28.36 -23.61
C LEU A 97 -7.68 28.37 -22.20
N ALA A 98 -8.98 28.21 -22.14
CA ALA A 98 -9.73 28.03 -20.88
C ALA A 98 -9.44 26.62 -20.28
N MET A 99 -8.30 26.51 -19.57
CA MET A 99 -7.82 25.23 -19.00
C MET A 99 -8.75 24.63 -17.95
N ASP A 100 -9.59 25.42 -17.31
CA ASP A 100 -10.63 24.98 -16.37
C ASP A 100 -11.77 24.21 -17.04
N ARG A 101 -11.92 24.36 -18.35
CA ARG A 101 -12.86 23.62 -19.20
C ARG A 101 -12.20 22.43 -19.92
N CYS A 102 -10.88 22.37 -19.95
CA CYS A 102 -10.13 21.36 -20.69
C CYS A 102 -9.64 20.25 -19.74
N HIS A 103 -10.44 19.19 -19.61
CA HIS A 103 -10.16 18.05 -18.72
C HIS A 103 -9.82 16.80 -19.53
N PHE A 104 -8.99 15.94 -18.95
CA PHE A 104 -8.79 14.59 -19.46
C PHE A 104 -10.09 13.77 -19.29
N THR A 105 -10.44 12.96 -20.28
CA THR A 105 -11.57 12.04 -20.22
C THR A 105 -11.18 10.66 -20.76
N GLU A 106 -11.77 9.61 -20.19
CA GLU A 106 -11.55 8.23 -20.64
C GLU A 106 -12.40 7.85 -21.87
N SER A 107 -13.42 8.63 -22.17
CA SER A 107 -14.39 8.36 -23.23
C SER A 107 -14.74 9.62 -24.01
N ASP A 108 -14.84 9.48 -25.31
CA ASP A 108 -15.28 10.53 -26.24
C ASP A 108 -16.74 10.94 -26.04
N ASP A 109 -17.55 10.07 -25.44
CA ASP A 109 -18.95 10.34 -25.13
C ASP A 109 -19.15 11.16 -23.84
N ASP A 110 -18.08 11.41 -23.07
CA ASP A 110 -18.14 12.23 -21.87
C ASP A 110 -18.50 13.69 -22.25
N PRO A 111 -19.52 14.29 -21.62
CA PRO A 111 -19.84 15.71 -21.84
C PRO A 111 -18.64 16.66 -21.67
N LYS A 112 -17.72 16.37 -20.78
CA LYS A 112 -16.49 17.15 -20.56
C LYS A 112 -15.51 17.07 -21.74
N ALA A 113 -15.54 16.00 -22.54
CA ALA A 113 -14.75 15.94 -23.77
C ALA A 113 -15.19 17.01 -24.77
N LYS A 114 -16.52 17.18 -24.95
CA LYS A 114 -17.08 18.24 -25.81
C LYS A 114 -16.72 19.63 -25.31
N GLU A 115 -16.82 19.86 -24.01
CA GLU A 115 -16.43 21.13 -23.37
C GLU A 115 -14.94 21.44 -23.57
N GLY A 116 -14.09 20.43 -23.43
CA GLY A 116 -12.65 20.55 -23.69
C GLY A 116 -12.33 20.85 -25.15
N ILE A 117 -12.98 20.15 -26.09
CA ILE A 117 -12.84 20.41 -27.52
C ILE A 117 -13.29 21.84 -27.87
N GLU A 118 -14.44 22.30 -27.34
CA GLU A 118 -14.91 23.68 -27.53
C GLU A 118 -13.89 24.70 -27.01
N ALA A 119 -13.29 24.47 -25.83
CA ALA A 119 -12.23 25.34 -25.30
C ALA A 119 -11.00 25.42 -26.22
N VAL A 120 -10.61 24.30 -26.84
CA VAL A 120 -9.52 24.28 -27.82
C VAL A 120 -9.90 24.99 -29.11
N VAL A 121 -11.16 24.85 -29.60
CA VAL A 121 -11.68 25.60 -30.75
C VAL A 121 -11.57 27.10 -30.50
N GLU A 122 -12.10 27.58 -29.37
CA GLU A 122 -12.06 29.01 -29.01
C GLU A 122 -10.63 29.56 -28.96
N ALA A 123 -9.70 28.81 -28.37
CA ALA A 123 -8.29 29.19 -28.28
C ALA A 123 -7.59 29.24 -29.65
N LEU A 124 -7.87 28.26 -30.53
CA LEU A 124 -7.32 28.25 -31.89
C LEU A 124 -7.87 29.40 -32.74
N ASP A 125 -9.19 29.65 -32.67
CA ASP A 125 -9.82 30.73 -33.38
C ASP A 125 -9.23 32.09 -32.95
N ALA A 126 -9.11 32.34 -31.66
CA ALA A 126 -8.53 33.56 -31.13
C ALA A 126 -7.10 33.77 -31.61
N ILE A 127 -6.22 32.75 -31.52
CA ILE A 127 -4.85 32.85 -32.02
C ILE A 127 -4.80 33.16 -33.50
N LEU A 128 -5.62 32.49 -34.31
CA LEU A 128 -5.60 32.65 -35.76
C LEU A 128 -6.09 34.05 -36.19
N VAL A 129 -7.12 34.55 -35.53
CA VAL A 129 -7.69 35.86 -35.83
C VAL A 129 -6.82 36.99 -35.29
N ASP A 130 -6.50 36.95 -33.99
CA ASP A 130 -5.89 38.09 -33.31
C ASP A 130 -4.39 38.21 -33.59
N GLU A 131 -3.67 37.08 -33.62
CA GLU A 131 -2.22 37.08 -33.78
C GLU A 131 -1.76 36.92 -35.23
N TYR A 132 -2.52 36.19 -36.06
CA TYR A 132 -2.07 35.83 -37.41
C TYR A 132 -2.96 36.34 -38.55
N HIS A 133 -4.12 36.97 -38.27
CA HIS A 133 -5.07 37.48 -39.25
C HIS A 133 -5.46 36.46 -40.33
N LYS A 134 -5.62 35.21 -39.94
CA LYS A 134 -5.93 34.07 -40.81
C LYS A 134 -7.40 33.65 -40.69
N PRO A 135 -8.03 33.16 -41.78
CA PRO A 135 -9.40 32.67 -41.71
C PRO A 135 -9.50 31.37 -40.89
N THR A 136 -10.59 31.21 -40.14
CA THR A 136 -10.90 30.13 -39.23
C THR A 136 -11.61 28.96 -39.92
N THR A 137 -11.14 28.45 -41.03
CA THR A 137 -11.72 27.28 -41.69
C THR A 137 -11.16 25.98 -41.10
N ASP A 138 -12.05 25.03 -40.77
CA ASP A 138 -11.75 23.67 -40.29
C ASP A 138 -11.08 23.57 -38.91
N VAL A 139 -11.13 24.60 -38.07
CA VAL A 139 -10.56 24.60 -36.71
C VAL A 139 -11.19 23.53 -35.82
N VAL A 140 -12.47 23.21 -36.01
CA VAL A 140 -13.18 22.19 -35.25
C VAL A 140 -12.55 20.79 -35.43
N VAL A 141 -12.13 20.46 -36.67
CA VAL A 141 -11.46 19.18 -36.97
C VAL A 141 -10.09 19.14 -36.29
N ASP A 142 -9.33 20.23 -36.35
CA ASP A 142 -8.03 20.30 -35.69
C ASP A 142 -8.18 20.20 -34.17
N ALA A 143 -9.11 20.94 -33.56
CA ALA A 143 -9.36 20.92 -32.12
C ALA A 143 -9.76 19.53 -31.64
N ASN A 144 -10.65 18.83 -32.37
CA ASN A 144 -11.03 17.47 -32.08
C ASN A 144 -9.82 16.52 -32.13
N ASN A 145 -8.99 16.61 -33.17
CA ASN A 145 -7.77 15.81 -33.28
C ASN A 145 -6.76 16.11 -32.16
N ILE A 146 -6.53 17.40 -31.84
CA ILE A 146 -5.65 17.84 -30.76
C ILE A 146 -6.08 17.22 -29.43
N TYR A 147 -7.38 17.33 -29.11
CA TYR A 147 -7.90 16.82 -27.84
C TYR A 147 -7.74 15.28 -27.73
N HIS A 148 -8.14 14.53 -28.73
CA HIS A 148 -8.06 13.06 -28.71
C HIS A 148 -6.62 12.55 -28.75
N LEU A 149 -5.72 13.18 -29.51
CA LEU A 149 -4.30 12.84 -29.51
C LEU A 149 -3.67 13.13 -28.13
N ALA A 150 -4.01 14.25 -27.51
CA ALA A 150 -3.53 14.56 -26.16
C ALA A 150 -4.03 13.56 -25.12
N CYS A 151 -5.27 13.10 -25.21
CA CYS A 151 -5.78 12.01 -24.35
C CYS A 151 -4.99 10.71 -24.56
N ALA A 152 -4.76 10.31 -25.81
CA ALA A 152 -4.01 9.11 -26.15
C ALA A 152 -2.55 9.18 -25.66
N ASP A 153 -1.88 10.30 -25.85
CA ASP A 153 -0.51 10.55 -25.39
C ASP A 153 -0.40 10.41 -23.86
N VAL A 154 -1.37 10.95 -23.13
CA VAL A 154 -1.39 10.88 -21.67
C VAL A 154 -1.64 9.46 -21.16
N VAL A 155 -2.51 8.69 -21.81
CA VAL A 155 -2.72 7.26 -21.49
C VAL A 155 -1.41 6.50 -21.67
N GLU A 156 -0.73 6.66 -22.80
CA GLU A 156 0.55 6.00 -23.07
C GLU A 156 1.64 6.47 -22.09
N GLU A 157 1.74 7.78 -21.83
CA GLU A 157 2.72 8.31 -20.86
C GLU A 157 2.48 7.76 -19.44
N THR A 158 1.21 7.61 -19.04
CA THR A 158 0.84 7.06 -17.74
C THR A 158 1.16 5.58 -17.65
N HIS A 159 0.88 4.82 -18.72
CA HIS A 159 1.26 3.41 -18.82
C HIS A 159 2.76 3.22 -18.61
N GLN A 160 3.59 3.93 -19.37
CA GLN A 160 5.05 3.89 -19.26
C GLN A 160 5.56 4.34 -17.89
N ALA A 161 4.92 5.36 -17.28
CA ALA A 161 5.29 5.83 -15.96
C ALA A 161 5.01 4.78 -14.87
N MET A 162 3.89 4.07 -14.92
CA MET A 162 3.53 3.04 -13.94
C MET A 162 4.38 1.79 -14.12
N GLU A 163 4.67 1.38 -15.36
CA GLU A 163 5.60 0.28 -15.63
C GLU A 163 7.00 0.61 -15.08
N ALA A 164 7.54 1.78 -15.38
CA ALA A 164 8.84 2.23 -14.86
C ALA A 164 8.87 2.30 -13.33
N LEU A 165 7.79 2.74 -12.69
CA LEU A 165 7.66 2.78 -11.23
C LEU A 165 7.75 1.38 -10.62
N ILE A 166 7.02 0.40 -11.17
CA ILE A 166 7.08 -1.00 -10.71
C ILE A 166 8.50 -1.56 -10.87
N HIS A 167 9.15 -1.35 -12.03
CA HIS A 167 10.52 -1.77 -12.24
C HIS A 167 11.50 -1.12 -11.27
N ASN A 168 11.37 0.18 -11.04
CA ASN A 168 12.24 0.93 -10.14
C ASN A 168 12.14 0.43 -8.69
N PHE A 169 10.95 0.16 -8.17
CA PHE A 169 10.79 -0.36 -6.81
C PHE A 169 11.36 -1.77 -6.62
N ASN A 170 11.58 -2.53 -7.70
CA ASN A 170 12.18 -3.87 -7.63
C ASN A 170 13.69 -3.89 -7.93
N THR A 171 14.26 -2.81 -8.44
CA THR A 171 15.65 -2.78 -8.94
C THR A 171 16.52 -1.71 -8.33
N LEU A 172 15.95 -0.57 -7.91
CA LEU A 172 16.73 0.54 -7.36
C LEU A 172 17.07 0.31 -5.89
N HIS A 173 18.34 0.27 -5.60
CA HIS A 173 18.88 0.09 -4.25
C HIS A 173 19.01 1.44 -3.54
N SER A 174 18.62 1.49 -2.27
CA SER A 174 18.73 2.69 -1.44
C SER A 174 19.91 2.68 -0.48
N ARG A 175 20.48 1.50 -0.21
CA ARG A 175 21.60 1.30 0.75
C ARG A 175 22.66 0.36 0.20
N ALA A 176 23.84 0.41 0.83
CA ALA A 176 24.88 -0.59 0.60
C ALA A 176 24.35 -2.02 0.86
N GLY A 177 24.81 -2.99 0.08
CA GLY A 177 24.34 -4.37 0.16
C GLY A 177 23.11 -4.66 -0.70
N ALA A 178 22.81 -3.80 -1.67
CA ALA A 178 21.74 -4.00 -2.65
C ALA A 178 20.33 -4.12 -2.04
N GLN A 179 20.06 -3.42 -0.94
CA GLN A 179 18.74 -3.41 -0.31
C GLN A 179 17.77 -2.55 -1.10
N VAL A 180 16.71 -3.14 -1.63
CA VAL A 180 15.54 -2.43 -2.16
C VAL A 180 14.66 -1.94 -1.01
N PRO A 181 14.06 -0.74 -1.10
CA PRO A 181 13.12 -0.27 -0.08
C PRO A 181 11.90 -1.17 0.03
N PHE A 182 11.55 -1.55 1.26
CA PHE A 182 10.27 -2.22 1.54
C PHE A 182 9.16 -1.18 1.42
N SER A 183 8.50 -1.15 0.28
CA SER A 183 7.56 -0.10 -0.11
C SER A 183 6.16 -0.63 -0.33
N SER A 184 5.16 0.24 -0.09
CA SER A 184 3.74 -0.03 -0.36
C SER A 184 3.08 1.17 -1.01
N ILE A 185 2.04 0.93 -1.79
CA ILE A 185 1.14 1.96 -2.34
C ILE A 185 -0.30 1.59 -2.03
N ASN A 186 -1.09 2.58 -1.59
CA ASN A 186 -2.53 2.44 -1.34
C ASN A 186 -3.29 3.30 -2.35
N TYR A 187 -4.28 2.72 -2.99
CA TYR A 187 -5.05 3.33 -4.08
C TYR A 187 -6.41 2.66 -4.27
N GLY A 188 -7.26 3.22 -5.12
CA GLY A 188 -8.59 2.70 -5.44
C GLY A 188 -9.72 3.69 -5.17
N MET A 189 -9.43 4.82 -4.53
CA MET A 189 -10.44 5.76 -4.01
C MET A 189 -10.68 6.97 -4.90
N ASP A 190 -9.71 7.38 -5.73
CA ASP A 190 -9.89 8.52 -6.64
C ASP A 190 -10.81 8.15 -7.80
N THR A 191 -11.95 8.83 -7.88
CA THR A 191 -12.97 8.62 -8.92
C THR A 191 -12.85 9.61 -10.08
N SER A 192 -11.85 10.51 -10.06
CA SER A 192 -11.56 11.37 -11.19
C SER A 192 -11.07 10.55 -12.39
N PRO A 193 -11.30 10.99 -13.63
CA PRO A 193 -10.77 10.28 -14.81
C PRO A 193 -9.27 10.04 -14.74
N GLU A 194 -8.51 11.00 -14.21
CA GLU A 194 -7.06 10.89 -14.05
C GLU A 194 -6.67 9.86 -12.99
N GLY A 195 -7.38 9.86 -11.84
CA GLY A 195 -7.16 8.88 -10.77
C GLY A 195 -7.52 7.46 -11.22
N ARG A 196 -8.63 7.30 -11.95
CA ARG A 196 -9.06 6.04 -12.54
C ARG A 196 -8.00 5.51 -13.54
N LEU A 197 -7.45 6.39 -14.39
CA LEU A 197 -6.37 6.03 -15.30
C LEU A 197 -5.15 5.52 -14.51
N VAL A 198 -4.72 6.22 -13.47
CA VAL A 198 -3.60 5.79 -12.62
C VAL A 198 -3.87 4.41 -12.02
N ILE A 199 -5.04 4.20 -11.42
CA ILE A 199 -5.43 2.91 -10.83
C ILE A 199 -5.39 1.79 -11.89
N SER A 200 -5.96 2.06 -13.07
CA SER A 200 -5.98 1.13 -14.20
C SER A 200 -4.57 0.75 -14.63
N GLU A 201 -3.66 1.73 -14.78
CA GLU A 201 -2.32 1.49 -15.31
C GLU A 201 -1.37 0.87 -14.27
N VAL A 202 -1.55 1.16 -12.98
CA VAL A 202 -0.88 0.39 -11.91
C VAL A 202 -1.27 -1.09 -11.98
N LEU A 203 -2.56 -1.38 -12.12
CA LEU A 203 -3.04 -2.76 -12.24
C LEU A 203 -2.53 -3.44 -13.52
N ASN A 204 -2.43 -2.71 -14.64
CA ASN A 204 -1.84 -3.21 -15.88
C ASN A 204 -0.35 -3.54 -15.71
N ALA A 205 0.42 -2.66 -15.07
CA ALA A 205 1.85 -2.88 -14.82
C ALA A 205 2.09 -4.09 -13.91
N ILE A 206 1.29 -4.25 -12.85
CA ILE A 206 1.36 -5.44 -11.99
C ILE A 206 0.97 -6.71 -12.78
N TRP A 207 -0.07 -6.64 -13.62
CA TRP A 207 -0.49 -7.76 -14.44
C TRP A 207 0.58 -8.19 -15.45
N ALA A 208 1.27 -7.25 -16.09
CA ALA A 208 2.38 -7.51 -17.00
C ALA A 208 3.55 -8.17 -16.27
N GLY A 209 3.86 -7.70 -15.06
CA GLY A 209 5.01 -8.16 -14.28
C GLY A 209 6.33 -7.53 -14.72
N LEU A 210 7.45 -8.10 -14.26
CA LEU A 210 8.79 -7.67 -14.66
C LEU A 210 9.17 -8.27 -16.03
N GLY A 211 10.38 -7.98 -16.51
CA GLY A 211 10.82 -8.23 -17.88
C GLY A 211 10.57 -9.61 -18.48
N TYR A 212 10.50 -10.66 -17.66
CA TYR A 212 10.11 -12.02 -18.10
C TYR A 212 8.72 -12.42 -17.58
N GLY A 213 7.91 -11.45 -17.14
CA GLY A 213 6.60 -11.71 -16.58
C GLY A 213 6.61 -12.17 -15.12
N GLU A 214 7.72 -11.98 -14.40
CA GLU A 214 7.78 -12.31 -12.97
C GLU A 214 6.85 -11.41 -12.16
N THR A 215 6.27 -11.96 -11.08
CA THR A 215 5.48 -11.17 -10.16
C THR A 215 6.36 -10.15 -9.43
N PRO A 216 6.06 -8.84 -9.50
CA PRO A 216 6.81 -7.83 -8.77
C PRO A 216 6.57 -8.00 -7.26
N ILE A 217 7.64 -7.90 -6.46
CA ILE A 217 7.53 -7.96 -5.00
C ILE A 217 7.14 -6.60 -4.44
N PHE A 218 7.72 -5.54 -4.98
CA PHE A 218 7.49 -4.16 -4.56
C PHE A 218 6.94 -3.29 -5.71
N PRO A 219 6.17 -2.25 -5.36
CA PRO A 219 5.60 -1.97 -4.05
C PRO A 219 4.53 -3.01 -3.67
N ILE A 220 4.37 -3.31 -2.38
CA ILE A 220 3.17 -4.03 -1.93
C ILE A 220 1.97 -3.19 -2.31
N SER A 221 1.18 -3.75 -3.20
CA SER A 221 0.03 -3.08 -3.80
C SER A 221 -1.21 -3.32 -2.94
N VAL A 222 -1.89 -2.25 -2.53
CA VAL A 222 -3.04 -2.29 -1.62
C VAL A 222 -4.21 -1.55 -2.25
N PHE A 223 -5.27 -2.29 -2.57
CA PHE A 223 -6.51 -1.75 -3.12
C PHE A 223 -7.50 -1.46 -1.99
N GLN A 224 -7.97 -0.22 -1.89
CA GLN A 224 -8.89 0.24 -0.86
C GLN A 224 -10.32 0.02 -1.31
N LEU A 225 -11.11 -0.76 -0.55
CA LEU A 225 -12.52 -1.07 -0.83
C LEU A 225 -13.45 -0.15 -0.06
N LYS A 226 -14.38 0.50 -0.76
CA LYS A 226 -15.39 1.38 -0.17
C LYS A 226 -16.68 1.32 -0.93
N ALA A 227 -17.79 1.01 -0.24
CA ALA A 227 -19.14 1.11 -0.79
C ALA A 227 -19.44 2.57 -1.19
N GLY A 228 -20.02 2.75 -2.37
CA GLY A 228 -20.26 4.06 -2.99
C GLY A 228 -19.06 4.59 -3.79
N VAL A 229 -17.91 3.91 -3.78
CA VAL A 229 -16.74 4.27 -4.56
C VAL A 229 -16.38 3.17 -5.56
N ASN A 230 -16.23 1.92 -5.09
CA ASN A 230 -15.74 0.84 -5.96
C ASN A 230 -16.28 -0.56 -5.62
N TYR A 231 -17.05 -0.73 -4.54
CA TYR A 231 -17.42 -2.07 -4.06
C TYR A 231 -18.71 -2.61 -4.66
N ASN A 232 -19.72 -1.76 -4.87
CA ASN A 232 -21.03 -2.19 -5.37
C ASN A 232 -21.15 -2.00 -6.88
N PRO A 233 -21.93 -2.85 -7.56
CA PRO A 233 -22.31 -2.57 -8.95
C PRO A 233 -22.93 -1.17 -9.09
N GLY A 234 -22.40 -0.38 -10.04
CA GLY A 234 -22.80 1.01 -10.25
C GLY A 234 -21.96 2.04 -9.52
N ASP A 235 -21.06 1.64 -8.62
CA ASP A 235 -20.08 2.55 -8.03
C ASP A 235 -19.09 3.05 -9.13
N PRO A 236 -18.57 4.28 -9.04
CA PRO A 236 -17.72 4.87 -10.09
C PRO A 236 -16.49 4.04 -10.49
N ASN A 237 -15.85 3.38 -9.54
CA ASN A 237 -14.64 2.56 -9.75
C ASN A 237 -14.92 1.04 -9.62
N TYR A 238 -16.18 0.61 -9.80
CA TYR A 238 -16.54 -0.81 -9.66
C TYR A 238 -15.79 -1.71 -10.67
N ASP A 239 -15.62 -1.26 -11.90
CA ASP A 239 -14.85 -1.95 -12.93
C ASP A 239 -13.37 -2.14 -12.53
N LEU A 240 -12.79 -1.16 -11.83
CA LEU A 240 -11.43 -1.22 -11.32
C LEU A 240 -11.30 -2.22 -10.15
N PHE A 241 -12.33 -2.36 -9.32
CA PHE A 241 -12.38 -3.43 -8.31
C PHE A 241 -12.37 -4.83 -8.96
N LEU A 242 -13.19 -5.04 -10.00
CA LEU A 242 -13.19 -6.30 -10.73
C LEU A 242 -11.84 -6.58 -11.38
N LYS A 243 -11.20 -5.54 -11.94
CA LYS A 243 -9.84 -5.62 -12.47
C LYS A 243 -8.83 -5.96 -11.40
N ALA A 244 -8.91 -5.34 -10.20
CA ALA A 244 -8.05 -5.65 -9.07
C ALA A 244 -8.18 -7.12 -8.62
N CYS A 245 -9.40 -7.67 -8.54
CA CYS A 245 -9.62 -9.09 -8.27
C CYS A 245 -8.96 -9.99 -9.32
N LYS A 246 -9.09 -9.65 -10.61
CA LYS A 246 -8.45 -10.40 -11.71
C LYS A 246 -6.92 -10.37 -11.61
N VAL A 247 -6.34 -9.22 -11.31
CA VAL A 247 -4.89 -9.05 -11.17
C VAL A 247 -4.39 -9.83 -9.95
N SER A 248 -5.05 -9.70 -8.79
CA SER A 248 -4.67 -10.40 -7.56
C SER A 248 -4.77 -11.92 -7.70
N ALA A 249 -5.80 -12.42 -8.38
CA ALA A 249 -5.94 -13.85 -8.68
C ALA A 249 -4.79 -14.44 -9.51
N LYS A 250 -4.04 -13.61 -10.24
CA LYS A 250 -2.86 -14.04 -11.03
C LYS A 250 -1.54 -13.74 -10.31
N ARG A 251 -1.47 -12.60 -9.60
CA ARG A 251 -0.20 -12.01 -9.16
C ARG A 251 -0.01 -11.95 -7.65
N LEU A 252 -1.00 -12.39 -6.85
CA LEU A 252 -1.05 -12.26 -5.38
C LEU A 252 -1.29 -10.83 -4.88
N PHE A 253 -1.13 -9.85 -5.73
CA PHE A 253 -1.37 -8.43 -5.49
C PHE A 253 -2.39 -7.87 -6.50
N PRO A 254 -3.20 -6.87 -6.10
CA PRO A 254 -3.20 -6.17 -4.81
C PRO A 254 -3.80 -6.98 -3.65
N ASN A 255 -3.37 -6.64 -2.42
CA ASN A 255 -4.11 -6.93 -1.20
C ASN A 255 -5.28 -5.95 -1.08
N PHE A 256 -6.23 -6.22 -0.16
CA PHE A 256 -7.43 -5.40 -0.02
C PHE A 256 -7.56 -4.82 1.39
N VAL A 257 -7.81 -3.50 1.48
CA VAL A 257 -8.18 -2.81 2.73
C VAL A 257 -9.65 -2.47 2.68
N ASN A 258 -10.38 -2.85 3.70
CA ASN A 258 -11.80 -2.60 3.86
C ASN A 258 -12.03 -1.28 4.63
N ILE A 259 -12.42 -0.23 3.91
CA ILE A 259 -12.73 1.06 4.51
C ILE A 259 -14.10 1.04 5.20
N ASP A 260 -15.00 0.14 4.80
CA ASP A 260 -16.34 0.01 5.38
C ASP A 260 -16.36 -0.71 6.74
N ALA A 261 -15.28 -1.40 7.12
CA ALA A 261 -15.17 -1.98 8.46
C ALA A 261 -15.35 -0.86 9.52
N PRO A 262 -16.20 -1.03 10.56
CA PRO A 262 -16.59 0.04 11.47
C PRO A 262 -15.41 0.80 12.10
N TYR A 263 -14.35 0.09 12.48
CA TYR A 263 -13.14 0.67 13.07
C TYR A 263 -12.21 1.36 12.05
N ASN A 264 -12.50 1.27 10.74
CA ASN A 264 -11.88 2.04 9.67
C ASN A 264 -12.81 3.19 9.23
N LEU A 265 -14.11 2.88 9.08
CA LEU A 265 -15.11 3.82 8.61
C LEU A 265 -15.26 5.06 9.52
N GLN A 266 -15.01 4.91 10.82
CA GLN A 266 -15.07 6.03 11.78
C GLN A 266 -14.14 7.21 11.42
N TYR A 267 -13.07 6.97 10.68
CA TYR A 267 -12.12 8.01 10.25
C TYR A 267 -12.48 8.63 8.90
N TYR A 268 -13.23 7.90 8.07
CA TYR A 268 -13.48 8.27 6.69
C TYR A 268 -14.33 9.54 6.57
N LYS A 269 -13.81 10.52 5.82
CA LYS A 269 -14.53 11.76 5.45
C LYS A 269 -14.53 11.87 3.93
N PRO A 270 -15.72 11.93 3.30
CA PRO A 270 -15.81 12.11 1.85
C PRO A 270 -15.01 13.34 1.36
N GLY A 271 -14.21 13.17 0.33
CA GLY A 271 -13.39 14.24 -0.25
C GLY A 271 -12.07 14.51 0.46
N ASP A 272 -11.80 13.86 1.61
CA ASP A 272 -10.52 13.97 2.32
C ASP A 272 -9.72 12.67 2.19
N TYR A 273 -8.76 12.64 1.26
CA TYR A 273 -7.93 11.44 1.02
C TYR A 273 -7.04 11.07 2.22
N ASN A 274 -6.71 12.01 3.11
CA ASN A 274 -5.91 11.73 4.31
C ASN A 274 -6.72 10.99 5.37
N SER A 275 -8.04 11.08 5.33
CA SER A 275 -8.96 10.36 6.23
C SER A 275 -9.13 8.88 5.85
N VAL A 276 -8.64 8.46 4.68
CA VAL A 276 -8.75 7.09 4.21
C VAL A 276 -7.67 6.23 4.86
N VAL A 277 -8.09 5.12 5.47
CA VAL A 277 -7.14 4.19 6.09
C VAL A 277 -6.23 3.59 5.03
N ALA A 278 -4.93 3.69 5.30
CA ALA A 278 -3.88 3.08 4.50
C ALA A 278 -3.03 2.15 5.36
N THR A 279 -2.50 1.11 4.73
CA THR A 279 -1.61 0.16 5.39
C THR A 279 -0.20 0.27 4.85
N MET A 280 0.77 -0.09 5.69
CA MET A 280 2.16 -0.20 5.32
C MET A 280 2.59 -1.66 5.38
N GLY A 281 3.18 -2.13 4.28
CA GLY A 281 3.71 -3.47 4.19
C GLY A 281 2.66 -4.55 4.46
N CYS A 282 3.04 -5.50 5.31
CA CYS A 282 2.23 -6.68 5.56
C CYS A 282 0.96 -6.36 6.36
N ARG A 283 0.98 -5.36 7.28
CA ARG A 283 -0.18 -5.13 8.15
C ARG A 283 -0.20 -3.82 8.96
N THR A 284 0.88 -3.04 9.01
CA THR A 284 0.93 -1.86 9.89
C THR A 284 -0.10 -0.82 9.49
N ARG A 285 -0.87 -0.35 10.47
CA ARG A 285 -1.92 0.64 10.36
C ARG A 285 -1.68 1.75 11.38
N VAL A 286 -1.68 2.99 10.94
CA VAL A 286 -1.51 4.17 11.79
C VAL A 286 -2.61 5.16 11.43
N MET A 287 -3.61 5.33 12.30
CA MET A 287 -4.76 6.24 12.07
C MET A 287 -5.05 7.13 13.28
N SER A 288 -5.42 6.54 14.42
CA SER A 288 -5.74 7.31 15.62
C SER A 288 -4.57 8.18 16.05
N ASN A 289 -4.86 9.41 16.46
CA ASN A 289 -3.85 10.36 16.93
C ASN A 289 -4.43 11.26 18.04
N ILE A 290 -4.13 10.92 19.28
CA ILE A 290 -4.58 11.72 20.44
C ILE A 290 -3.98 13.13 20.46
N ASN A 291 -2.91 13.38 19.69
CA ASN A 291 -2.15 14.62 19.67
C ASN A 291 -2.36 15.47 18.40
N GLY A 292 -3.27 15.08 17.51
CA GLY A 292 -3.48 15.79 16.25
C GLY A 292 -4.49 15.13 15.34
N PRO A 293 -4.48 15.45 14.05
CA PRO A 293 -5.41 14.87 13.10
C PRO A 293 -5.26 13.35 13.00
N GLU A 294 -6.41 12.67 12.88
CA GLU A 294 -6.50 11.22 12.70
C GLU A 294 -6.39 10.90 11.21
N GLU A 295 -5.16 10.74 10.76
CA GLU A 295 -4.82 10.49 9.36
C GLU A 295 -3.65 9.52 9.24
N SER A 296 -3.53 8.86 8.09
CA SER A 296 -2.45 7.92 7.81
C SER A 296 -1.19 8.58 7.23
N GLY A 297 -1.32 9.78 6.66
CA GLY A 297 -0.23 10.52 6.03
C GLY A 297 0.72 11.18 7.03
N SER A 298 1.98 11.34 6.64
CA SER A 298 3.01 12.08 7.41
C SER A 298 3.26 11.55 8.83
N ARG A 299 2.96 10.29 9.08
CA ARG A 299 3.08 9.61 10.37
C ARG A 299 3.65 8.22 10.21
N GLY A 300 3.97 7.57 11.34
CA GLY A 300 4.46 6.20 11.33
C GLY A 300 4.47 5.58 12.73
N ASN A 301 4.73 4.27 12.74
CA ASN A 301 5.01 3.55 13.96
C ASN A 301 6.46 3.83 14.38
N PHE A 302 6.64 4.35 15.58
CA PHE A 302 7.97 4.61 16.15
C PHE A 302 8.75 3.32 16.34
N SER A 303 8.10 2.35 16.99
CA SER A 303 8.65 1.04 17.27
C SER A 303 7.56 0.10 17.77
N PHE A 304 7.82 -1.20 17.62
CA PHE A 304 7.01 -2.23 18.23
C PHE A 304 7.87 -3.26 18.94
N THR A 305 7.25 -4.02 19.84
CA THR A 305 7.81 -5.21 20.46
C THR A 305 6.81 -6.35 20.38
N THR A 306 7.28 -7.61 20.55
CA THR A 306 6.45 -8.80 20.33
C THR A 306 6.54 -9.74 21.52
N ILE A 307 5.40 -10.06 22.10
CA ILE A 307 5.27 -11.02 23.21
C ILE A 307 5.19 -12.44 22.63
N ASN A 308 6.02 -13.34 23.15
CA ASN A 308 5.97 -14.78 22.86
C ASN A 308 4.90 -15.44 23.75
N LEU A 309 3.64 -15.46 23.29
CA LEU A 309 2.52 -16.01 24.07
C LEU A 309 2.69 -17.49 24.44
N PRO A 310 3.13 -18.39 23.54
CA PRO A 310 3.36 -19.79 23.89
C PRO A 310 4.33 -19.98 25.05
N LYS A 311 5.38 -19.15 25.14
CA LYS A 311 6.32 -19.19 26.29
C LYS A 311 5.59 -18.96 27.61
N LEU A 312 4.70 -17.96 27.68
CA LEU A 312 3.95 -17.64 28.90
C LEU A 312 3.02 -18.78 29.28
N ALA A 313 2.33 -19.37 28.32
CA ALA A 313 1.47 -20.50 28.52
C ALA A 313 2.22 -21.74 29.06
N LEU A 314 3.40 -21.99 28.50
CA LEU A 314 4.27 -23.10 28.95
C LEU A 314 4.84 -22.86 30.37
N GLU A 315 5.18 -21.61 30.71
CA GLU A 315 5.61 -21.25 32.07
C GLU A 315 4.48 -21.34 33.09
N ALA A 316 3.25 -21.04 32.66
CA ALA A 316 2.06 -21.13 33.50
C ALA A 316 1.64 -22.61 33.80
N LYS A 317 2.02 -23.58 32.94
CA LYS A 317 1.71 -25.00 33.10
C LYS A 317 0.21 -25.30 33.25
N GLY A 318 -0.65 -24.59 32.50
CA GLY A 318 -2.11 -24.72 32.57
C GLY A 318 -2.78 -23.92 33.69
N ASP A 319 -2.04 -23.22 34.53
CA ASP A 319 -2.59 -22.31 35.54
C ASP A 319 -2.93 -20.97 34.89
N LEU A 320 -4.21 -20.71 34.64
CA LEU A 320 -4.69 -19.46 34.02
C LEU A 320 -4.37 -18.23 34.86
N LYS A 321 -4.43 -18.33 36.21
CA LYS A 321 -4.11 -17.19 37.07
C LYS A 321 -2.65 -16.76 36.87
N LYS A 322 -1.76 -17.74 36.91
CA LYS A 322 -0.33 -17.53 36.67
C LYS A 322 -0.05 -17.01 35.26
N PHE A 323 -0.82 -17.49 34.25
CA PHE A 323 -0.70 -16.96 32.88
C PHE A 323 -1.02 -15.48 32.81
N TRP A 324 -2.10 -15.01 33.45
CA TRP A 324 -2.46 -13.60 33.45
C TRP A 324 -1.43 -12.74 34.19
N GLU A 325 -0.90 -13.20 35.34
CA GLU A 325 0.18 -12.52 36.06
C GLU A 325 1.45 -12.36 35.19
N LEU A 326 1.84 -13.41 34.48
CA LEU A 326 2.97 -13.36 33.53
C LEU A 326 2.67 -12.43 32.36
N TYR A 327 1.46 -12.50 31.84
CA TYR A 327 1.08 -11.70 30.67
C TYR A 327 1.12 -10.18 31.01
N ASP A 328 0.54 -9.78 32.12
CA ASP A 328 0.62 -8.39 32.59
C ASP A 328 2.07 -7.95 32.77
N HIS A 329 2.90 -8.77 33.41
CA HIS A 329 4.32 -8.45 33.58
C HIS A 329 5.03 -8.24 32.23
N TYR A 330 4.77 -9.07 31.21
CA TYR A 330 5.41 -8.91 29.90
C TYR A 330 4.82 -7.75 29.09
N ILE A 331 3.57 -7.37 29.31
CA ILE A 331 3.00 -6.16 28.74
C ILE A 331 3.71 -4.93 29.31
N ASP A 332 3.86 -4.83 30.65
CA ASP A 332 4.56 -3.74 31.31
C ASP A 332 6.04 -3.67 30.91
N LEU A 333 6.72 -4.80 30.82
CA LEU A 333 8.10 -4.89 30.33
C LEU A 333 8.24 -4.40 28.89
N SER A 334 7.26 -4.71 28.04
CA SER A 334 7.22 -4.26 26.63
C SER A 334 7.01 -2.75 26.53
N HIS A 335 6.14 -2.21 27.36
CA HIS A 335 5.89 -0.79 27.50
C HIS A 335 7.18 -0.04 27.94
N ASP A 336 7.81 -0.46 29.01
CA ASP A 336 9.03 0.15 29.55
C ASP A 336 10.19 0.09 28.56
N TYR A 337 10.31 -1.01 27.83
CA TYR A 337 11.30 -1.16 26.77
C TYR A 337 11.10 -0.13 25.65
N LEU A 338 9.87 0.08 25.20
CA LEU A 338 9.57 1.06 24.16
C LEU A 338 9.82 2.50 24.64
N LEU A 339 9.50 2.82 25.90
CA LEU A 339 9.84 4.11 26.50
C LEU A 339 11.35 4.33 26.62
N SER A 340 12.12 3.30 26.95
CA SER A 340 13.58 3.36 26.99
C SER A 340 14.18 3.69 25.61
N ARG A 341 13.63 3.13 24.54
CA ARG A 341 14.02 3.47 23.17
C ARG A 341 13.64 4.90 22.80
N LEU A 342 12.45 5.34 23.20
CA LEU A 342 11.99 6.70 22.97
C LEU A 342 12.91 7.74 23.61
N ALA A 343 13.32 7.51 24.86
CA ALA A 343 14.22 8.41 25.58
C ALA A 343 15.56 8.66 24.84
N ILE A 344 16.04 7.68 24.08
CA ILE A 344 17.24 7.82 23.23
C ILE A 344 16.95 8.70 22.00
N ILE A 345 15.80 8.49 21.36
CA ILE A 345 15.44 9.20 20.12
C ILE A 345 15.01 10.64 20.42
N GLU A 346 14.39 10.91 21.54
CA GLU A 346 14.03 12.28 21.99
C GLU A 346 15.24 13.22 22.12
N GLN A 347 16.45 12.66 22.22
CA GLN A 347 17.70 13.44 22.26
C GLN A 347 18.22 13.84 20.88
N LYS A 348 17.58 13.39 19.80
CA LYS A 348 17.98 13.68 18.42
C LYS A 348 17.41 15.01 17.94
N HIS A 349 17.99 15.51 16.86
CA HIS A 349 17.65 16.76 16.23
C HIS A 349 17.24 16.53 14.77
N VAL A 350 16.62 17.52 14.14
CA VAL A 350 16.18 17.46 12.74
C VAL A 350 17.33 17.05 11.80
N TYR A 351 18.54 17.57 11.99
CA TYR A 351 19.71 17.22 11.16
C TYR A 351 20.10 15.74 11.21
N ASN A 352 19.65 14.98 12.20
CA ASN A 352 19.85 13.52 12.23
C ASN A 352 18.91 12.77 11.27
N TYR A 353 17.84 13.44 10.80
CA TYR A 353 16.81 12.93 9.92
C TYR A 353 16.54 13.95 8.80
N PRO A 354 17.53 14.20 7.91
CA PRO A 354 17.50 15.35 6.99
C PRO A 354 16.38 15.29 5.97
N PHE A 355 15.90 14.08 5.62
CA PHE A 355 14.76 13.90 4.73
C PHE A 355 13.44 13.82 5.50
N LEU A 356 13.32 12.87 6.43
CA LEU A 356 12.07 12.60 7.16
C LEU A 356 11.57 13.83 7.94
N MET A 357 12.48 14.49 8.66
CA MET A 357 12.17 15.67 9.46
C MET A 357 12.51 16.96 8.72
N GLY A 358 13.65 17.00 8.02
CA GLY A 358 14.15 18.22 7.37
C GLY A 358 13.36 18.63 6.12
N GLN A 359 12.62 17.72 5.47
CA GLN A 359 11.77 18.02 4.32
C GLN A 359 10.27 18.05 4.67
N GLY A 360 9.91 18.07 5.96
CA GLY A 360 8.51 18.15 6.39
C GLY A 360 7.68 16.90 6.07
N VAL A 361 8.33 15.74 5.88
CA VAL A 361 7.63 14.46 5.63
C VAL A 361 6.88 14.01 6.88
N TRP A 362 7.48 14.20 8.04
CA TRP A 362 6.84 13.91 9.32
C TRP A 362 5.93 15.07 9.77
N MET A 363 4.79 14.76 10.36
CA MET A 363 3.79 15.73 10.80
C MET A 363 4.41 16.75 11.77
N ASP A 364 4.15 18.03 11.54
CA ASP A 364 4.67 19.20 12.26
C ASP A 364 6.18 19.45 12.14
N SER A 365 6.94 18.58 11.46
CA SER A 365 8.39 18.76 11.34
C SER A 365 8.79 19.96 10.46
N GLU A 366 7.92 20.40 9.56
CA GLU A 366 8.10 21.61 8.76
C GLU A 366 8.20 22.90 9.59
N LYS A 367 7.76 22.85 10.85
CA LYS A 367 7.84 23.96 11.80
C LYS A 367 9.20 24.06 12.50
N LEU A 368 10.05 23.03 12.33
CA LEU A 368 11.33 22.91 13.04
C LEU A 368 12.50 23.38 12.16
N LYS A 369 13.54 23.91 12.82
CA LYS A 369 14.83 24.21 12.19
C LYS A 369 15.78 23.01 12.28
N PRO A 370 16.82 22.94 11.45
CA PRO A 370 17.76 21.81 11.46
C PRO A 370 18.38 21.48 12.84
N THR A 371 18.57 22.48 13.70
CA THR A 371 19.16 22.33 15.04
C THR A 371 18.14 22.06 16.14
N ASP A 372 16.84 22.09 15.83
CA ASP A 372 15.79 21.88 16.83
C ASP A 372 15.68 20.40 17.19
N SER A 373 15.27 20.12 18.43
CA SER A 373 14.95 18.77 18.87
C SER A 373 13.69 18.25 18.17
N ILE A 374 13.68 16.96 17.85
CA ILE A 374 12.50 16.30 17.28
C ILE A 374 11.48 15.84 18.34
N LYS A 375 11.79 16.03 19.63
CA LYS A 375 10.99 15.52 20.75
C LYS A 375 9.50 15.86 20.65
N GLU A 376 9.19 17.13 20.34
CA GLU A 376 7.80 17.62 20.31
C GLU A 376 6.96 17.01 19.17
N VAL A 377 7.58 16.67 18.06
CA VAL A 377 6.86 16.08 16.91
C VAL A 377 6.73 14.56 17.01
N LEU A 378 7.49 13.90 17.89
CA LEU A 378 7.36 12.47 18.18
C LEU A 378 6.03 12.12 18.87
N LYS A 379 5.29 13.10 19.41
CA LYS A 379 3.93 12.90 19.93
C LYS A 379 2.96 12.30 18.91
N HIS A 380 3.23 12.45 17.60
CA HIS A 380 2.42 11.90 16.51
C HIS A 380 2.77 10.45 16.15
N ALA A 381 3.85 9.92 16.69
CA ALA A 381 4.25 8.53 16.50
C ALA A 381 3.30 7.56 17.21
N SER A 382 3.14 6.34 16.67
CA SER A 382 2.49 5.24 17.37
C SER A 382 3.51 4.29 18.00
N TYR A 383 3.13 3.68 19.12
CA TYR A 383 3.92 2.70 19.87
C TYR A 383 3.11 1.41 19.95
N SER A 384 3.65 0.30 19.50
CA SER A 384 2.85 -0.90 19.38
C SER A 384 3.41 -2.05 20.21
N ILE A 385 2.53 -2.69 20.98
CA ILE A 385 2.81 -3.95 21.66
C ILE A 385 2.11 -5.05 20.88
N GLY A 386 2.87 -5.96 20.33
CA GLY A 386 2.38 -7.06 19.53
C GLY A 386 2.56 -8.41 20.20
N PHE A 387 2.07 -9.44 19.56
CA PHE A 387 2.16 -10.81 20.03
C PHE A 387 2.31 -11.78 18.86
N CYS A 388 2.76 -13.01 19.20
CA CYS A 388 2.88 -14.11 18.25
C CYS A 388 2.48 -15.41 18.93
N GLY A 389 1.90 -16.35 18.17
CA GLY A 389 1.63 -17.70 18.62
C GLY A 389 0.38 -17.85 19.50
N LEU A 390 -0.71 -17.12 19.20
CA LEU A 390 -1.97 -17.27 19.93
C LEU A 390 -2.49 -18.71 19.88
N ALA A 391 -2.43 -19.36 18.72
CA ALA A 391 -2.91 -20.74 18.55
C ALA A 391 -2.15 -21.72 19.45
N GLU A 392 -0.82 -21.64 19.45
CA GLU A 392 0.04 -22.50 20.28
C GLU A 392 -0.10 -22.16 21.77
N CYS A 393 -0.33 -20.89 22.11
CA CYS A 393 -0.63 -20.46 23.48
C CYS A 393 -1.91 -21.13 24.01
N LEU A 394 -2.99 -21.05 23.24
CA LEU A 394 -4.27 -21.68 23.60
C LEU A 394 -4.14 -23.20 23.68
N LYS A 395 -3.39 -23.81 22.75
CA LYS A 395 -3.11 -25.24 22.78
C LYS A 395 -2.37 -25.65 24.05
N ALA A 396 -1.41 -24.85 24.51
CA ALA A 396 -0.68 -25.08 25.76
C ALA A 396 -1.52 -24.87 27.03
N LEU A 397 -2.48 -23.90 27.00
CA LEU A 397 -3.33 -23.58 28.15
C LEU A 397 -4.51 -24.55 28.31
N VAL A 398 -5.23 -24.81 27.22
CA VAL A 398 -6.53 -25.49 27.24
C VAL A 398 -6.61 -26.71 26.30
N GLY A 399 -5.50 -27.08 25.66
CA GLY A 399 -5.41 -28.28 24.81
C GLY A 399 -5.97 -28.12 23.40
N LYS A 400 -6.61 -26.99 23.07
CA LYS A 400 -7.19 -26.66 21.76
C LYS A 400 -6.89 -25.23 21.38
N HIS A 401 -6.70 -24.96 20.10
CA HIS A 401 -6.60 -23.59 19.61
C HIS A 401 -7.97 -23.05 19.18
N HIS A 402 -8.05 -21.76 18.90
CA HIS A 402 -9.29 -21.03 18.59
C HIS A 402 -10.03 -21.49 17.32
N GLY A 403 -9.37 -22.24 16.42
CA GLY A 403 -10.04 -22.90 15.30
C GLY A 403 -10.67 -24.25 15.65
N GLU A 404 -10.40 -24.82 16.84
CA GLU A 404 -10.85 -26.15 17.26
C GLU A 404 -12.02 -26.11 18.24
N SER A 405 -12.23 -25.01 18.98
CA SER A 405 -13.38 -24.90 19.91
C SER A 405 -13.76 -23.46 20.22
N GLU A 406 -15.03 -23.26 20.58
CA GLU A 406 -15.58 -21.96 20.95
C GLU A 406 -14.96 -21.42 22.25
N GLU A 407 -14.72 -22.30 23.25
CA GLU A 407 -14.08 -21.88 24.50
C GLU A 407 -12.64 -21.36 24.27
N ALA A 408 -11.89 -22.00 23.36
CA ALA A 408 -10.57 -21.52 22.98
C ALA A 408 -10.65 -20.21 22.22
N GLN A 409 -11.66 -20.03 21.36
CA GLN A 409 -11.90 -18.76 20.68
C GLN A 409 -12.24 -17.63 21.67
N GLU A 410 -13.12 -17.87 22.63
CA GLU A 410 -13.44 -16.89 23.68
C GLU A 410 -12.21 -16.51 24.51
N LEU A 411 -11.38 -17.50 24.89
CA LEU A 411 -10.14 -17.22 25.60
C LEU A 411 -9.15 -16.44 24.74
N GLY A 412 -9.03 -16.77 23.46
CA GLY A 412 -8.20 -16.04 22.50
C GLY A 412 -8.60 -14.58 22.38
N LEU A 413 -9.89 -14.30 22.22
CA LEU A 413 -10.43 -12.94 22.20
C LEU A 413 -10.18 -12.19 23.51
N LYS A 414 -10.29 -12.88 24.67
CA LYS A 414 -9.96 -12.27 25.97
C LYS A 414 -8.47 -11.93 26.08
N ILE A 415 -7.57 -12.78 25.59
CA ILE A 415 -6.12 -12.52 25.61
C ILE A 415 -5.78 -11.29 24.77
N VAL A 416 -6.28 -11.22 23.54
CA VAL A 416 -6.01 -10.08 22.66
C VAL A 416 -6.75 -8.82 23.14
N GLY A 417 -7.99 -8.96 23.61
CA GLY A 417 -8.78 -7.87 24.20
C GLY A 417 -8.09 -7.25 25.42
N HIS A 418 -7.53 -8.07 26.30
CA HIS A 418 -6.77 -7.58 27.47
C HIS A 418 -5.55 -6.74 27.05
N LEU A 419 -4.78 -7.17 26.04
CA LEU A 419 -3.69 -6.35 25.50
C LEU A 419 -4.20 -5.02 24.96
N ARG A 420 -5.35 -5.05 24.26
CA ARG A 420 -5.97 -3.84 23.74
C ARG A 420 -6.38 -2.87 24.87
N GLU A 421 -7.05 -3.36 25.90
CA GLU A 421 -7.42 -2.58 27.08
C GLU A 421 -6.19 -1.94 27.77
N ARG A 422 -5.09 -2.69 27.88
CA ARG A 422 -3.83 -2.20 28.45
C ARG A 422 -3.20 -1.09 27.59
N THR A 423 -3.15 -1.26 26.26
CA THR A 423 -2.61 -0.22 25.36
C THR A 423 -3.49 1.03 25.32
N ASP A 424 -4.81 0.88 25.40
CA ASP A 424 -5.74 2.01 25.50
C ASP A 424 -5.55 2.76 26.82
N ALA A 425 -5.37 2.05 27.94
CA ALA A 425 -5.08 2.66 29.25
C ALA A 425 -3.75 3.43 29.26
N TYR A 426 -2.70 2.92 28.62
CA TYR A 426 -1.44 3.67 28.45
C TYR A 426 -1.64 4.93 27.59
N THR A 427 -2.47 4.85 26.54
CA THR A 427 -2.79 6.01 25.70
C THR A 427 -3.43 7.13 26.52
N GLU A 428 -4.41 6.80 27.34
CA GLU A 428 -5.10 7.78 28.20
C GLU A 428 -4.18 8.37 29.28
N ALA A 429 -3.39 7.50 29.92
CA ALA A 429 -2.51 7.93 31.01
C ALA A 429 -1.33 8.80 30.57
N GLU A 430 -0.76 8.52 29.38
CA GLU A 430 0.48 9.13 28.93
C GLU A 430 0.30 10.15 27.81
N HIS A 431 -0.90 10.26 27.23
CA HIS A 431 -1.17 11.03 26.01
C HIS A 431 -0.23 10.68 24.85
N ARG A 432 0.00 9.36 24.62
CA ARG A 432 0.79 8.79 23.54
C ARG A 432 -0.05 7.79 22.78
N ASN A 433 0.21 7.60 21.49
CA ASN A 433 -0.56 6.70 20.64
C ASN A 433 -0.11 5.23 20.80
N TRP A 434 -0.47 4.59 21.92
CA TRP A 434 -0.24 3.16 22.12
C TRP A 434 -1.24 2.33 21.34
N SER A 435 -0.83 1.13 20.91
CA SER A 435 -1.68 0.29 20.07
C SER A 435 -1.30 -1.19 20.15
N THR A 436 -2.28 -2.05 19.89
CA THR A 436 -2.12 -3.51 19.84
C THR A 436 -1.84 -3.96 18.43
N PHE A 437 -0.83 -4.80 18.25
CA PHE A 437 -0.33 -5.19 16.94
C PHE A 437 -0.38 -6.70 16.69
N GLY A 438 -1.04 -7.12 15.62
CA GLY A 438 -0.86 -8.46 15.08
C GLY A 438 0.51 -8.57 14.42
N THR A 439 1.55 -8.89 15.19
CA THR A 439 2.94 -8.76 14.74
C THR A 439 3.22 -9.53 13.46
N PRO A 440 3.86 -8.91 12.43
CA PRO A 440 4.45 -9.63 11.31
C PRO A 440 5.71 -10.36 11.78
N ALA A 441 5.53 -11.55 12.37
CA ALA A 441 6.59 -12.18 13.15
C ALA A 441 7.70 -12.80 12.29
N GLU A 442 7.43 -13.20 11.04
CA GLU A 442 8.42 -13.72 10.08
C GLU A 442 9.49 -14.61 10.74
N SER A 443 10.77 -14.24 10.61
CA SER A 443 11.87 -14.97 11.24
C SER A 443 11.79 -15.01 12.77
N THR A 444 11.11 -14.06 13.42
CA THR A 444 10.89 -14.03 14.87
C THR A 444 10.03 -15.20 15.33
N ALA A 445 9.03 -15.61 14.54
CA ALA A 445 8.22 -16.81 14.83
C ALA A 445 9.09 -18.07 14.93
N GLY A 446 10.06 -18.23 14.03
CA GLY A 446 11.03 -19.32 14.08
C GLY A 446 12.03 -19.18 15.23
N GLN A 447 12.49 -17.96 15.53
CA GLN A 447 13.42 -17.72 16.66
C GLN A 447 12.75 -18.05 18.00
N PHE A 448 11.53 -17.58 18.21
CA PHE A 448 10.75 -17.88 19.40
C PHE A 448 10.48 -19.38 19.53
N GLN A 449 10.14 -20.04 18.44
CA GLN A 449 9.88 -21.47 18.44
C GLN A 449 11.12 -22.29 18.79
N ARG A 450 12.28 -21.95 18.22
CA ARG A 450 13.55 -22.59 18.59
C ARG A 450 13.88 -22.38 20.06
N ALA A 451 13.68 -21.18 20.60
CA ALA A 451 13.89 -20.87 22.01
C ALA A 451 12.95 -21.69 22.92
N ASN A 452 11.67 -21.75 22.57
CA ASN A 452 10.67 -22.54 23.31
C ASN A 452 11.02 -24.04 23.27
N ARG A 453 11.35 -24.59 22.11
CA ARG A 453 11.76 -25.98 21.94
C ARG A 453 13.01 -26.33 22.75
N LYS A 454 14.00 -25.44 22.76
CA LYS A 454 15.23 -25.63 23.55
C LYS A 454 14.94 -25.68 25.04
N LYS A 455 14.01 -24.90 25.55
CA LYS A 455 13.70 -24.80 26.99
C LYS A 455 12.71 -25.89 27.47
N TYR A 456 11.69 -26.18 26.64
CA TYR A 456 10.55 -27.02 27.07
C TYR A 456 10.46 -28.36 26.34
N GLY A 457 11.33 -28.62 25.36
CA GLY A 457 11.26 -29.82 24.52
C GLY A 457 10.24 -29.70 23.39
N ILE A 458 10.00 -30.84 22.73
CA ILE A 458 8.99 -30.98 21.67
C ILE A 458 7.65 -31.29 22.28
N ILE A 459 6.68 -30.42 22.13
CA ILE A 459 5.31 -30.55 22.63
C ILE A 459 4.36 -30.53 21.42
N PRO A 460 3.58 -31.60 21.15
CA PRO A 460 2.69 -31.66 19.99
C PRO A 460 1.69 -30.49 19.92
N GLY A 461 1.62 -29.85 18.76
CA GLY A 461 0.75 -28.70 18.50
C GLY A 461 1.20 -27.41 19.17
N VAL A 462 2.36 -27.38 19.85
CA VAL A 462 2.90 -26.18 20.51
C VAL A 462 4.33 -25.88 20.04
N THR A 463 5.26 -26.83 20.15
CA THR A 463 6.68 -26.62 19.79
C THR A 463 7.20 -27.63 18.76
N ASP A 464 6.36 -28.47 18.20
CA ASP A 464 6.72 -29.53 17.26
C ASP A 464 7.00 -29.07 15.84
N ARG A 465 6.65 -27.82 15.49
CA ARG A 465 6.89 -27.20 14.17
C ARG A 465 8.06 -26.23 14.21
N GLU A 466 8.61 -25.90 13.06
CA GLU A 466 9.75 -24.96 12.95
C GLU A 466 9.39 -23.52 13.29
N TYR A 467 8.12 -23.14 13.06
CA TYR A 467 7.56 -21.82 13.30
C TYR A 467 6.30 -21.94 14.16
N MET A 468 6.03 -20.94 14.98
CA MET A 468 4.71 -20.75 15.57
C MET A 468 3.82 -19.94 14.63
N THR A 469 2.52 -20.05 14.82
CA THR A 469 1.52 -19.29 14.04
C THR A 469 1.65 -17.79 14.31
N ASN A 470 1.62 -16.99 13.25
CA ASN A 470 1.64 -15.53 13.38
C ASN A 470 0.39 -15.01 14.07
N SER A 471 0.55 -14.00 14.94
CA SER A 471 -0.52 -13.25 15.62
C SER A 471 -1.71 -14.12 16.03
N SER A 472 -2.90 -13.78 15.57
CA SER A 472 -4.20 -14.42 15.87
C SER A 472 -4.72 -15.34 14.75
N HIS A 473 -3.87 -15.75 13.80
CA HIS A 473 -4.30 -16.64 12.73
C HIS A 473 -4.65 -18.04 13.23
N VAL A 474 -5.61 -18.67 12.57
CA VAL A 474 -5.81 -20.12 12.63
C VAL A 474 -4.63 -20.77 11.91
N PRO A 475 -3.97 -21.79 12.49
CA PRO A 475 -2.83 -22.44 11.86
C PRO A 475 -3.11 -22.92 10.43
N VAL A 476 -2.21 -22.60 9.50
CA VAL A 476 -2.37 -22.93 8.06
C VAL A 476 -2.53 -24.43 7.81
N TYR A 477 -1.91 -25.25 8.64
CA TYR A 477 -2.01 -26.70 8.52
C TYR A 477 -3.33 -27.28 9.04
N TYR A 478 -4.16 -26.47 9.73
CA TYR A 478 -5.43 -26.94 10.26
C TYR A 478 -6.48 -26.98 9.14
N PRO A 479 -7.12 -28.13 8.89
CA PRO A 479 -8.12 -28.25 7.84
C PRO A 479 -9.40 -27.52 8.24
N ILE A 480 -9.64 -26.36 7.64
CA ILE A 480 -10.80 -25.52 7.90
C ILE A 480 -11.35 -24.94 6.59
N LYS A 481 -12.65 -24.76 6.51
CA LYS A 481 -13.26 -24.08 5.37
C LYS A 481 -12.98 -22.58 5.43
N ALA A 482 -12.76 -21.95 4.28
CA ALA A 482 -12.49 -20.51 4.17
C ALA A 482 -13.50 -19.66 4.96
N ILE A 483 -14.80 -19.95 4.83
CA ILE A 483 -15.85 -19.18 5.51
C ILE A 483 -15.79 -19.33 7.05
N ASP A 484 -15.39 -20.49 7.56
CA ASP A 484 -15.26 -20.73 9.00
C ASP A 484 -14.00 -20.05 9.54
N LYS A 485 -12.88 -20.08 8.79
CA LYS A 485 -11.67 -19.32 9.11
C LYS A 485 -11.95 -17.82 9.16
N ILE A 486 -12.65 -17.28 8.16
CA ILE A 486 -13.07 -15.87 8.13
C ILE A 486 -13.87 -15.50 9.39
N ARG A 487 -14.83 -16.34 9.78
CA ARG A 487 -15.67 -16.08 10.97
C ARG A 487 -14.85 -16.07 12.26
N ILE A 488 -13.84 -16.95 12.38
CA ILE A 488 -12.99 -17.06 13.56
C ILE A 488 -12.01 -15.90 13.65
N GLU A 489 -11.38 -15.51 12.52
CA GLU A 489 -10.34 -14.49 12.52
C GLU A 489 -10.89 -13.05 12.50
N ALA A 490 -12.06 -12.80 11.91
CA ALA A 490 -12.61 -11.46 11.74
C ALA A 490 -12.72 -10.64 13.04
N PRO A 491 -13.14 -11.17 14.20
CA PRO A 491 -13.25 -10.40 15.44
C PRO A 491 -11.92 -9.81 15.95
N TYR A 492 -10.78 -10.43 15.63
CA TYR A 492 -9.47 -9.95 16.08
C TYR A 492 -9.06 -8.64 15.41
N HIS A 493 -9.52 -8.38 14.17
CA HIS A 493 -9.16 -7.16 13.44
C HIS A 493 -9.54 -5.86 14.17
N ALA A 494 -10.68 -5.85 14.86
CA ALA A 494 -11.11 -4.69 15.66
C ALA A 494 -10.23 -4.47 16.90
N LEU A 495 -9.64 -5.52 17.44
CA LEU A 495 -8.77 -5.48 18.62
C LEU A 495 -7.34 -5.04 18.28
N GLU A 496 -6.85 -5.41 17.10
CA GLU A 496 -5.48 -5.18 16.64
C GLU A 496 -5.38 -3.86 15.87
N ASN A 497 -5.53 -2.74 16.57
CA ASN A 497 -5.64 -1.40 15.97
C ASN A 497 -4.33 -0.84 15.36
N ALA A 498 -3.17 -1.43 15.67
CA ALA A 498 -1.90 -1.13 14.99
C ALA A 498 -1.77 -1.86 13.65
N GLY A 499 -2.65 -2.80 13.37
CA GLY A 499 -2.73 -3.54 12.13
C GLY A 499 -2.76 -5.05 12.30
N HIS A 500 -3.53 -5.66 11.43
CA HIS A 500 -3.67 -7.09 11.25
C HIS A 500 -3.94 -7.37 9.77
N ILE A 501 -3.47 -8.48 9.25
CA ILE A 501 -3.86 -8.98 7.92
C ILE A 501 -4.40 -10.39 8.05
N ALA A 502 -5.51 -10.70 7.37
CA ALA A 502 -6.01 -12.06 7.24
C ALA A 502 -5.59 -12.66 5.89
N TYR A 503 -5.31 -13.95 5.89
CA TYR A 503 -5.02 -14.71 4.68
C TYR A 503 -6.01 -15.85 4.52
N ILE A 504 -6.57 -15.98 3.31
CA ILE A 504 -7.30 -17.16 2.90
C ILE A 504 -6.46 -17.88 1.84
N GLU A 505 -6.16 -19.14 2.09
CA GLU A 505 -5.41 -19.98 1.16
C GLU A 505 -6.39 -20.66 0.19
N MET A 506 -6.18 -20.43 -1.12
CA MET A 506 -6.90 -21.10 -2.20
C MET A 506 -5.99 -22.09 -2.90
N ASP A 507 -6.49 -23.31 -3.11
CA ASP A 507 -5.79 -24.30 -3.93
C ASP A 507 -5.96 -24.01 -5.43
N GLY A 508 -4.95 -24.40 -6.21
CA GLY A 508 -4.99 -24.28 -7.67
C GLY A 508 -4.76 -22.88 -8.20
N ASP A 509 -5.29 -22.61 -9.39
CA ASP A 509 -5.12 -21.36 -10.12
C ASP A 509 -6.42 -20.54 -10.08
N PRO A 510 -6.55 -19.56 -9.16
CA PRO A 510 -7.76 -18.77 -9.07
C PRO A 510 -7.99 -17.84 -10.26
N SER A 511 -6.97 -17.60 -11.10
CA SER A 511 -7.14 -16.82 -12.33
C SER A 511 -8.09 -17.48 -13.34
N LYS A 512 -8.30 -18.78 -13.20
CA LYS A 512 -9.27 -19.54 -13.99
C LYS A 512 -10.72 -19.40 -13.50
N ASN A 513 -10.92 -18.90 -12.28
CA ASN A 513 -12.24 -18.66 -11.69
C ASN A 513 -12.24 -17.38 -10.84
N VAL A 514 -12.10 -16.25 -11.51
CA VAL A 514 -12.07 -14.91 -10.86
C VAL A 514 -13.35 -14.61 -10.06
N LYS A 515 -14.50 -15.20 -10.47
CA LYS A 515 -15.76 -15.04 -9.70
C LYS A 515 -15.68 -15.70 -8.31
N ALA A 516 -15.04 -16.87 -8.21
CA ALA A 516 -14.83 -17.50 -6.91
C ALA A 516 -13.85 -16.68 -6.06
N PHE A 517 -12.81 -16.12 -6.67
CA PHE A 517 -11.89 -15.21 -6.00
C PHE A 517 -12.61 -13.96 -5.46
N GLU A 518 -13.41 -13.29 -6.31
CA GLU A 518 -14.24 -12.15 -5.91
C GLU A 518 -15.18 -12.50 -4.75
N ALA A 519 -15.82 -13.68 -4.79
CA ALA A 519 -16.72 -14.12 -3.72
C ALA A 519 -16.00 -14.25 -2.36
N VAL A 520 -14.73 -14.69 -2.35
CA VAL A 520 -13.92 -14.73 -1.13
C VAL A 520 -13.56 -13.33 -0.66
N VAL A 521 -13.16 -12.43 -1.56
CA VAL A 521 -12.91 -11.00 -1.24
C VAL A 521 -14.15 -10.38 -0.58
N ARG A 522 -15.33 -10.61 -1.15
CA ARG A 522 -16.60 -10.11 -0.58
C ARG A 522 -16.91 -10.72 0.78
N ALA A 523 -16.70 -12.02 0.95
CA ALA A 523 -16.93 -12.68 2.24
C ALA A 523 -16.04 -12.10 3.35
N MET A 524 -14.78 -11.77 3.05
CA MET A 524 -13.85 -11.14 3.99
C MET A 524 -14.26 -9.69 4.29
N HIS A 525 -14.65 -8.93 3.27
CA HIS A 525 -15.18 -7.57 3.44
C HIS A 525 -16.44 -7.56 4.30
N ASP A 526 -17.42 -8.42 4.00
CA ASP A 526 -18.71 -8.46 4.69
C ASP A 526 -18.59 -8.97 6.14
N ALA A 527 -17.53 -9.73 6.44
CA ALA A 527 -17.15 -10.11 7.80
C ALA A 527 -16.43 -9.00 8.58
N ASN A 528 -16.28 -7.80 8.02
CA ASN A 528 -15.55 -6.66 8.59
C ASN A 528 -14.06 -6.93 8.85
N MET A 529 -13.41 -7.77 8.05
CA MET A 529 -11.95 -7.84 8.06
C MET A 529 -11.39 -6.53 7.50
N GLY A 530 -10.43 -5.91 8.19
CA GLY A 530 -9.94 -4.58 7.85
C GLY A 530 -8.86 -4.56 6.78
N TYR A 531 -8.03 -5.61 6.73
CA TYR A 531 -6.99 -5.79 5.72
C TYR A 531 -6.79 -7.28 5.46
N PHE A 532 -6.77 -7.69 4.22
CA PHE A 532 -6.72 -9.09 3.87
C PHE A 532 -6.12 -9.35 2.48
N SER A 533 -5.70 -10.59 2.29
CA SER A 533 -5.17 -11.11 1.04
C SER A 533 -5.65 -12.54 0.80
N ILE A 534 -5.59 -12.98 -0.43
CA ILE A 534 -5.85 -14.36 -0.83
C ILE A 534 -4.56 -14.95 -1.37
N ASN A 535 -4.08 -15.99 -0.70
CA ASN A 535 -2.89 -16.72 -1.08
C ASN A 535 -3.25 -17.87 -2.02
N HIS A 536 -2.42 -18.08 -3.03
CA HIS A 536 -2.52 -19.23 -3.92
C HIS A 536 -1.12 -19.61 -4.42
N PRO A 537 -0.93 -20.84 -4.91
CA PRO A 537 0.36 -21.28 -5.42
C PRO A 537 0.83 -20.40 -6.59
N VAL A 538 2.05 -19.90 -6.50
CA VAL A 538 2.77 -19.25 -7.60
C VAL A 538 4.19 -19.79 -7.57
N ASP A 539 4.50 -20.68 -8.52
CA ASP A 539 5.83 -21.28 -8.65
C ASP A 539 6.62 -20.55 -9.74
N ARG A 540 7.93 -20.56 -9.61
CA ARG A 540 8.84 -20.05 -10.65
C ARG A 540 9.88 -21.10 -11.00
N ASP A 541 10.03 -21.41 -12.30
CA ASP A 541 11.15 -22.20 -12.76
C ASP A 541 12.40 -21.30 -12.87
N PRO A 542 13.47 -21.57 -12.11
CA PRO A 542 14.66 -20.74 -12.11
C PRO A 542 15.50 -20.86 -13.38
N VAL A 543 15.23 -21.87 -14.23
CA VAL A 543 15.97 -22.13 -15.47
C VAL A 543 15.35 -21.41 -16.65
N CYS A 544 14.04 -21.55 -16.84
CA CYS A 544 13.35 -20.94 -17.99
C CYS A 544 12.58 -19.65 -17.64
N GLY A 545 12.51 -19.29 -16.34
CA GLY A 545 11.80 -18.09 -15.88
C GLY A 545 10.28 -18.21 -15.84
N TYR A 546 9.70 -19.38 -16.19
CA TYR A 546 8.25 -19.57 -16.12
C TYR A 546 7.72 -19.26 -14.72
N THR A 547 6.64 -18.50 -14.65
CA THR A 547 5.92 -18.19 -13.40
C THR A 547 4.47 -18.65 -13.54
N GLY A 548 4.02 -19.47 -12.61
CA GLY A 548 2.68 -20.07 -12.60
C GLY A 548 2.65 -21.30 -11.71
N ILE A 549 1.66 -22.18 -11.87
CA ILE A 549 1.61 -23.42 -11.12
C ILE A 549 2.50 -24.45 -11.80
N ILE A 550 3.47 -24.97 -11.04
CA ILE A 550 4.35 -26.08 -11.43
C ILE A 550 4.10 -27.21 -10.42
N GLU A 551 3.42 -28.26 -10.85
CA GLU A 551 3.18 -29.44 -10.00
C GLU A 551 4.41 -30.35 -9.95
N ASN A 552 4.62 -31.14 -11.02
CA ASN A 552 5.72 -32.09 -11.13
C ASN A 552 6.63 -31.81 -12.33
N GLU A 553 6.16 -31.01 -13.29
CA GLU A 553 6.85 -30.70 -14.52
C GLU A 553 6.54 -29.24 -14.92
N CYS A 554 7.58 -28.48 -15.26
CA CYS A 554 7.41 -27.11 -15.75
C CYS A 554 6.63 -27.13 -17.08
N PRO A 555 5.48 -26.45 -17.18
CA PRO A 555 4.68 -26.46 -18.41
C PRO A 555 5.35 -25.75 -19.59
N HIS A 556 6.42 -24.97 -19.36
CA HIS A 556 7.15 -24.27 -20.40
C HIS A 556 8.36 -25.03 -20.93
N CYS A 557 9.24 -25.51 -20.05
CA CYS A 557 10.48 -26.17 -20.47
C CYS A 557 10.51 -27.67 -20.20
N HIS A 558 9.42 -28.24 -19.68
CA HIS A 558 9.27 -29.66 -19.39
C HIS A 558 10.30 -30.24 -18.41
N ARG A 559 10.96 -29.38 -17.64
CA ARG A 559 11.87 -29.80 -16.58
C ARG A 559 11.06 -30.46 -15.46
N LYS A 560 11.46 -31.66 -15.09
CA LYS A 560 10.91 -32.38 -13.94
C LYS A 560 11.73 -32.08 -12.71
N GLU A 561 11.08 -32.01 -11.56
CA GLU A 561 11.78 -31.91 -10.29
C GLU A 561 12.62 -33.16 -10.08
N VAL A 562 13.94 -33.01 -10.04
CA VAL A 562 14.83 -34.13 -9.69
C VAL A 562 14.85 -34.20 -8.18
N SER A 563 14.20 -35.20 -7.62
CA SER A 563 14.16 -35.52 -6.19
C SER A 563 15.54 -35.97 -5.68
N ARG A 564 16.54 -35.11 -5.68
CA ARG A 564 17.75 -35.25 -4.88
C ARG A 564 18.26 -33.87 -4.53
N GLY A 565 17.91 -33.46 -3.34
CA GLY A 565 18.60 -32.46 -2.54
C GLY A 565 18.92 -31.17 -3.28
N HIS A 566 18.19 -30.11 -2.96
CA HIS A 566 18.61 -28.73 -3.05
C HIS A 566 18.20 -27.89 -4.28
N ILE A 567 17.19 -28.22 -5.01
CA ILE A 567 16.36 -27.19 -5.61
C ILE A 567 14.91 -27.55 -5.31
N VAL A 568 14.51 -27.36 -4.09
CA VAL A 568 13.13 -26.95 -3.85
C VAL A 568 13.04 -25.64 -4.61
N VAL A 569 12.34 -25.62 -5.76
CA VAL A 569 11.69 -24.39 -6.21
C VAL A 569 10.87 -24.01 -4.98
N PRO A 570 11.21 -22.95 -4.25
CA PRO A 570 10.36 -22.58 -3.16
C PRO A 570 9.02 -22.38 -3.82
N ARG A 571 8.03 -23.26 -3.52
CA ARG A 571 6.68 -22.75 -3.52
C ARG A 571 6.83 -21.51 -2.68
N MET A 572 6.85 -20.37 -3.30
CA MET A 572 6.51 -19.16 -2.59
C MET A 572 5.07 -19.42 -2.18
N LYS A 573 4.90 -20.11 -1.05
CA LYS A 573 3.70 -19.99 -0.28
C LYS A 573 3.65 -18.51 -0.03
N SER A 574 2.82 -17.88 -0.79
CA SER A 574 2.61 -16.47 -0.84
C SER A 574 2.29 -15.99 0.56
N GLY A 575 3.18 -15.34 1.08
CA GLY A 575 3.16 -14.71 2.36
C GLY A 575 4.58 -14.24 2.55
N CYS A 576 4.85 -12.97 2.31
CA CYS A 576 6.08 -12.32 2.76
C CYS A 576 6.30 -12.50 4.26
N CYS A 577 5.56 -13.39 4.92
CA CYS A 577 5.42 -13.48 6.37
C CYS A 577 5.22 -14.90 6.92
N GLU A 578 5.63 -15.98 6.24
CA GLU A 578 5.79 -17.28 6.91
C GLU A 578 7.24 -17.64 7.15
#